data_fb79ecc653e7cb1f32c1c9adc17bc5f6
#
_entry.id   fb79ecc653e7cb1f32c1c9adc17bc5f6
#
_cell.length_a   1.000
_cell.length_b   1.000
_cell.length_c   1.000
_cell.angle_alpha   90.00
_cell.angle_beta   90.00
_cell.angle_gamma   90.00
#
_symmetry.space_group_name_H-M   'P 1'
#
loop_
_entity.id
_entity.type
_entity.pdbx_description
1 polymer ?
#
loop_
_entity_poly.entity_id
_entity_poly.type
_entity_poly.pdbx_seq_one_letter_code
_entity_poly.pdbx_strand_id
1 'polypeptide(L)'
;EKGYFDTRIIYVAEEGPKTRRIKKLAIMDQDGANNKFLTLGNELVLTPRFNPTSQMVTYLSYFRNLPRVYLLDIETGMQEVVGDFPGMTFAPRFSPDGKKIIMSFAKDGNSEIYTMNLENRIVEKITNHPSIDTSPSYSPDGKYICFNSDRSGYQQIYIMKSDGTNVK
;
A
#
# COMPACT_ATOMS: atom_id res chain seq x y z
N GLU A 1 -20.56 -20.76 -2.90
CA GLU A 1 -20.09 -19.60 -3.73
C GLU A 1 -20.49 -18.33 -3.01
N LYS A 2 -19.51 -17.47 -2.71
CA LYS A 2 -19.81 -16.11 -2.23
C LYS A 2 -20.53 -15.38 -3.35
N GLY A 3 -21.69 -14.82 -3.05
CA GLY A 3 -22.50 -14.13 -4.03
C GLY A 3 -21.75 -12.94 -4.64
N TYR A 4 -22.06 -12.58 -5.87
CA TYR A 4 -21.52 -11.41 -6.59
C TYR A 4 -21.66 -10.10 -5.78
N PHE A 5 -22.59 -10.06 -4.82
CA PHE A 5 -22.86 -8.91 -3.95
C PHE A 5 -22.15 -8.96 -2.58
N ASP A 6 -21.34 -9.99 -2.31
CA ASP A 6 -20.56 -10.10 -1.06
C ASP A 6 -19.20 -9.36 -1.17
N THR A 7 -19.20 -8.20 -1.81
CA THR A 7 -18.02 -7.34 -1.92
C THR A 7 -18.05 -6.27 -0.85
N ARG A 8 -16.87 -5.98 -0.29
CA ARG A 8 -16.68 -4.95 0.74
C ARG A 8 -15.83 -3.80 0.22
N ILE A 9 -16.12 -2.63 0.74
CA ILE A 9 -15.38 -1.39 0.44
C ILE A 9 -14.57 -1.02 1.68
N ILE A 10 -13.26 -0.87 1.52
CA ILE A 10 -12.41 -0.28 2.54
C ILE A 10 -12.13 1.18 2.18
N TYR A 11 -12.20 2.05 3.17
CA TYR A 11 -12.03 3.48 2.96
C TYR A 11 -11.46 4.18 4.18
N VAL A 12 -11.07 5.43 4.02
CA VAL A 12 -10.67 6.32 5.12
C VAL A 12 -11.85 7.20 5.48
N ALA A 13 -12.43 6.98 6.65
CA ALA A 13 -13.44 7.85 7.22
C ALA A 13 -12.80 9.05 7.89
N GLU A 14 -13.40 10.24 7.71
CA GLU A 14 -12.99 11.47 8.38
C GLU A 14 -14.08 11.94 9.34
N GLU A 15 -13.71 12.15 10.59
CA GLU A 15 -14.60 12.64 11.65
C GLU A 15 -14.05 13.92 12.30
N GLY A 16 -14.89 14.61 13.05
CA GLY A 16 -14.53 15.80 13.82
C GLY A 16 -14.58 17.13 13.03
N PRO A 17 -14.31 18.27 13.68
CA PRO A 17 -14.38 19.59 13.08
C PRO A 17 -13.30 19.79 12.02
N LYS A 18 -13.52 20.69 11.07
CA LYS A 18 -12.56 20.98 9.96
C LYS A 18 -11.14 21.28 10.42
N THR A 19 -10.99 21.86 11.60
CA THR A 19 -9.69 22.23 12.19
C THR A 19 -8.97 21.07 12.87
N ARG A 20 -9.66 19.93 13.12
CA ARG A 20 -9.09 18.74 13.78
C ARG A 20 -9.77 17.48 13.27
N ARG A 21 -9.51 17.14 12.01
CA ARG A 21 -10.01 15.90 11.41
C ARG A 21 -9.27 14.69 11.98
N ILE A 22 -10.05 13.69 12.36
CA ILE A 22 -9.56 12.37 12.74
C ILE A 22 -9.84 11.42 11.57
N LYS A 23 -8.82 10.71 11.12
CA LYS A 23 -8.94 9.72 10.05
C LYS A 23 -8.92 8.32 10.63
N LYS A 24 -9.87 7.50 10.23
CA LYS A 24 -9.99 6.10 10.64
C LYS A 24 -10.10 5.20 9.42
N LEU A 25 -9.47 4.05 9.48
CA LEU A 25 -9.73 3.00 8.53
C LEU A 25 -11.11 2.40 8.82
N ALA A 26 -11.95 2.28 7.81
CA ALA A 26 -13.30 1.75 7.92
C ALA A 26 -13.60 0.78 6.78
N ILE A 27 -14.54 -0.11 7.03
CA ILE A 27 -15.03 -1.09 6.06
C ILE A 27 -16.54 -1.13 6.10
N MET A 28 -17.16 -1.33 4.94
CA MET A 28 -18.60 -1.52 4.78
C MET A 28 -18.88 -2.48 3.62
N ASP A 29 -20.08 -3.00 3.56
CA ASP A 29 -20.56 -3.73 2.39
C ASP A 29 -20.81 -2.75 1.22
N GLN A 30 -20.92 -3.26 0.00
CA GLN A 30 -21.05 -2.40 -1.17
C GLN A 30 -22.34 -1.56 -1.18
N ASP A 31 -23.38 -1.97 -0.44
CA ASP A 31 -24.65 -1.24 -0.24
C ASP A 31 -24.60 -0.21 0.91
N GLY A 32 -23.45 -0.08 1.58
CA GLY A 32 -23.23 0.77 2.74
C GLY A 32 -23.61 0.15 4.08
N ALA A 33 -24.13 -1.08 4.09
CA ALA A 33 -24.42 -1.79 5.33
C ALA A 33 -23.15 -2.24 6.06
N ASN A 34 -23.31 -2.71 7.31
CA ASN A 34 -22.24 -3.29 8.14
C ASN A 34 -20.99 -2.41 8.28
N ASN A 35 -21.20 -1.09 8.25
CA ASN A 35 -20.11 -0.13 8.42
C ASN A 35 -19.47 -0.25 9.80
N LYS A 36 -18.15 -0.46 9.84
CA LYS A 36 -17.38 -0.51 11.07
C LYS A 36 -15.99 0.10 10.91
N PHE A 37 -15.48 0.71 11.99
CA PHE A 37 -14.11 1.18 12.06
C PHE A 37 -13.15 0.02 12.34
N LEU A 38 -12.01 0.03 11.65
CA LEU A 38 -10.93 -0.93 11.83
C LEU A 38 -9.77 -0.36 12.65
N THR A 39 -9.69 0.98 12.77
CA THR A 39 -8.69 1.67 13.60
C THR A 39 -9.37 2.67 14.54
N LEU A 40 -8.69 3.00 15.64
CA LEU A 40 -9.26 3.86 16.68
C LEU A 40 -9.19 5.38 16.34
N GLY A 41 -8.41 5.78 15.33
CA GLY A 41 -8.25 7.19 14.94
C GLY A 41 -7.22 7.97 15.76
N ASN A 42 -6.32 7.29 16.45
CA ASN A 42 -5.22 7.92 17.19
C ASN A 42 -4.05 8.31 16.27
N GLU A 43 -4.13 7.96 15.00
CA GLU A 43 -3.09 8.12 14.00
C GLU A 43 -3.67 8.45 12.64
N LEU A 44 -2.88 9.11 11.79
CA LEU A 44 -3.25 9.37 10.42
C LEU A 44 -3.11 8.08 9.62
N VAL A 45 -4.21 7.61 9.01
CA VAL A 45 -4.24 6.45 8.11
C VAL A 45 -4.58 6.88 6.69
N LEU A 46 -3.92 6.29 5.70
CA LEU A 46 -4.06 6.65 4.27
C LEU A 46 -3.98 5.42 3.36
N THR A 47 -4.51 5.55 2.17
CA THR A 47 -4.31 4.64 1.03
C THR A 47 -4.52 3.16 1.32
N PRO A 48 -5.67 2.74 1.91
CA PRO A 48 -5.93 1.32 2.11
C PRO A 48 -6.08 0.57 0.79
N ARG A 49 -5.63 -0.69 0.77
CA ARG A 49 -5.77 -1.60 -0.37
C ARG A 49 -6.07 -3.00 0.12
N PHE A 50 -7.06 -3.65 -0.51
CA PHE A 50 -7.33 -5.06 -0.30
C PHE A 50 -6.28 -5.94 -0.96
N ASN A 51 -5.97 -7.05 -0.31
CA ASN A 51 -5.34 -8.19 -0.94
C ASN A 51 -6.37 -8.85 -1.88
N PRO A 52 -6.02 -9.14 -3.14
CA PRO A 52 -6.97 -9.71 -4.11
C PRO A 52 -7.39 -11.14 -3.79
N THR A 53 -6.68 -11.86 -2.93
CA THR A 53 -6.89 -13.30 -2.68
C THR A 53 -7.17 -13.65 -1.21
N SER A 54 -7.09 -12.68 -0.29
CA SER A 54 -7.31 -12.89 1.15
C SER A 54 -7.97 -11.70 1.82
N GLN A 55 -8.37 -11.86 3.09
CA GLN A 55 -8.99 -10.81 3.91
C GLN A 55 -7.95 -9.87 4.55
N MET A 56 -6.84 -9.68 3.88
CA MET A 56 -5.79 -8.76 4.32
C MET A 56 -5.92 -7.40 3.64
N VAL A 57 -5.54 -6.38 4.37
CA VAL A 57 -5.48 -5.00 3.88
C VAL A 57 -4.11 -4.43 4.17
N THR A 58 -3.53 -3.73 3.21
CA THR A 58 -2.37 -2.87 3.45
C THR A 58 -2.79 -1.42 3.49
N TYR A 59 -2.16 -0.63 4.33
CA TYR A 59 -2.41 0.81 4.44
C TYR A 59 -1.18 1.53 4.98
N LEU A 60 -1.13 2.84 4.78
CA LEU A 60 -0.12 3.71 5.37
C LEU A 60 -0.65 4.26 6.71
N SER A 61 0.16 4.18 7.76
CA SER A 61 -0.11 4.83 9.04
C SER A 61 1.07 5.69 9.48
N TYR A 62 0.75 6.83 10.12
CA TYR A 62 1.71 7.73 10.77
C TYR A 62 1.79 7.48 12.28
N PHE A 63 1.80 6.22 12.69
CA PHE A 63 1.98 5.86 14.09
C PHE A 63 3.32 6.39 14.61
N ARG A 64 3.28 7.12 15.74
CA ARG A 64 4.45 7.81 16.33
C ARG A 64 5.12 8.81 15.37
N ASN A 65 4.35 9.46 14.49
CA ASN A 65 4.82 10.42 13.48
C ASN A 65 5.79 9.86 12.43
N LEU A 66 5.82 8.55 12.27
CA LEU A 66 6.60 7.87 11.23
C LEU A 66 5.67 7.18 10.24
N PRO A 67 5.71 7.54 8.94
CA PRO A 67 4.94 6.86 7.92
C PRO A 67 5.48 5.45 7.70
N ARG A 68 4.62 4.46 7.95
CA ARG A 68 4.92 3.05 7.76
C ARG A 68 3.77 2.33 7.08
N VAL A 69 4.11 1.33 6.30
CA VAL A 69 3.14 0.41 5.72
C VAL A 69 2.76 -0.64 6.75
N TYR A 70 1.47 -0.84 6.91
CA TYR A 70 0.89 -1.85 7.79
C TYR A 70 0.11 -2.89 7.00
N LEU A 71 0.10 -4.10 7.50
CA LEU A 71 -0.84 -5.15 7.16
C LEU A 71 -1.87 -5.29 8.29
N LEU A 72 -3.12 -5.43 7.91
CA LEU A 72 -4.23 -5.72 8.80
C LEU A 72 -4.98 -6.93 8.27
N ASP A 73 -5.11 -7.95 9.07
CA ASP A 73 -6.04 -9.04 8.86
C ASP A 73 -7.41 -8.61 9.39
N ILE A 74 -8.43 -8.55 8.50
CA ILE A 74 -9.74 -8.02 8.85
C ILE A 74 -10.54 -8.98 9.75
N GLU A 75 -10.27 -10.28 9.66
CA GLU A 75 -10.98 -11.30 10.42
C GLU A 75 -10.48 -11.38 11.86
N THR A 76 -9.17 -11.37 12.04
CA THR A 76 -8.53 -11.48 13.35
C THR A 76 -8.29 -10.13 14.02
N GLY A 77 -8.23 -9.04 13.26
CA GLY A 77 -7.84 -7.72 13.73
C GLY A 77 -6.33 -7.58 13.97
N MET A 78 -5.52 -8.59 13.65
CA MET A 78 -4.07 -8.53 13.80
C MET A 78 -3.46 -7.49 12.85
N GLN A 79 -2.60 -6.64 13.42
CA GLN A 79 -1.86 -5.62 12.68
C GLN A 79 -0.36 -5.87 12.81
N GLU A 80 0.37 -5.71 11.73
CA GLU A 80 1.82 -5.78 11.70
C GLU A 80 2.43 -4.72 10.79
N VAL A 81 3.63 -4.27 11.10
CA VAL A 81 4.40 -3.38 10.23
C VAL A 81 5.05 -4.19 9.11
N VAL A 82 4.94 -3.69 7.89
CA VAL A 82 5.62 -4.28 6.73
C VAL A 82 7.05 -3.81 6.70
N GLY A 83 7.95 -4.63 7.21
CA GLY A 83 9.39 -4.37 7.27
C GLY A 83 9.77 -3.27 8.27
N ASP A 84 10.90 -3.43 8.92
CA ASP A 84 11.49 -2.40 9.80
C ASP A 84 12.57 -1.64 9.02
N PHE A 85 12.13 -0.72 8.17
CA PHE A 85 13.03 0.10 7.36
C PHE A 85 13.38 1.40 8.10
N PRO A 86 14.64 1.85 8.04
CA PRO A 86 15.09 3.07 8.72
C PRO A 86 14.60 4.37 8.06
N GLY A 87 13.85 4.29 6.95
CA GLY A 87 13.26 5.41 6.23
C GLY A 87 11.74 5.34 6.15
N MET A 88 11.18 6.11 5.25
CA MET A 88 9.73 6.16 5.01
C MET A 88 9.29 5.15 3.96
N THR A 89 8.27 4.33 4.27
CA THR A 89 7.60 3.47 3.28
C THR A 89 6.23 4.03 2.94
N PHE A 90 5.83 3.99 1.67
CA PHE A 90 4.55 4.53 1.21
C PHE A 90 4.05 3.88 -0.08
N ALA A 91 2.81 4.24 -0.47
CA ALA A 91 2.14 3.76 -1.68
C ALA A 91 2.11 2.23 -1.84
N PRO A 92 1.71 1.46 -0.80
CA PRO A 92 1.70 0.01 -0.88
C PRO A 92 0.64 -0.50 -1.86
N ARG A 93 0.97 -1.59 -2.57
CA ARG A 93 0.06 -2.36 -3.43
C ARG A 93 0.35 -3.84 -3.27
N PHE A 94 -0.67 -4.68 -3.38
CA PHE A 94 -0.47 -6.12 -3.50
C PHE A 94 -0.14 -6.52 -4.93
N SER A 95 0.60 -7.60 -5.09
CA SER A 95 0.69 -8.32 -6.36
C SER A 95 -0.67 -8.97 -6.70
N PRO A 96 -0.96 -9.26 -7.99
CA PRO A 96 -2.23 -9.86 -8.38
C PRO A 96 -2.51 -11.24 -7.75
N ASP A 97 -1.47 -11.99 -7.41
CA ASP A 97 -1.55 -13.27 -6.70
C ASP A 97 -1.69 -13.10 -5.17
N GLY A 98 -1.63 -11.86 -4.66
CA GLY A 98 -1.73 -11.55 -3.24
C GLY A 98 -0.54 -11.95 -2.38
N LYS A 99 0.54 -12.47 -2.96
CA LYS A 99 1.70 -13.02 -2.22
C LYS A 99 2.79 -12.01 -1.92
N LYS A 100 2.81 -10.88 -2.62
CA LYS A 100 3.82 -9.82 -2.44
C LYS A 100 3.15 -8.47 -2.20
N ILE A 101 3.88 -7.58 -1.53
CA ILE A 101 3.61 -6.15 -1.50
C ILE A 101 4.70 -5.43 -2.27
N ILE A 102 4.31 -4.49 -3.11
CA ILE A 102 5.21 -3.53 -3.73
C ILE A 102 4.99 -2.16 -3.09
N MET A 103 6.05 -1.41 -2.85
CA MET A 103 6.00 -0.12 -2.16
C MET A 103 7.15 0.77 -2.56
N SER A 104 7.01 2.06 -2.28
CA SER A 104 8.13 3.01 -2.34
C SER A 104 8.81 3.08 -0.98
N PHE A 105 10.13 3.13 -0.98
CA PHE A 105 10.94 3.34 0.20
C PHE A 105 11.87 4.54 -0.02
N ALA A 106 11.71 5.57 0.82
CA ALA A 106 12.50 6.79 0.77
C ALA A 106 13.54 6.81 1.90
N LYS A 107 14.79 7.04 1.50
CA LYS A 107 15.93 7.17 2.41
C LYS A 107 16.98 8.09 1.80
N ASP A 108 17.60 8.93 2.64
CA ASP A 108 18.76 9.78 2.27
C ASP A 108 18.51 10.67 1.03
N GLY A 109 17.26 11.16 0.88
CA GLY A 109 16.88 12.06 -0.22
C GLY A 109 16.55 11.38 -1.54
N ASN A 110 16.59 10.04 -1.61
CA ASN A 110 16.16 9.24 -2.75
C ASN A 110 14.97 8.32 -2.39
N SER A 111 14.23 7.91 -3.40
CA SER A 111 13.15 6.92 -3.26
C SER A 111 13.24 5.88 -4.35
N GLU A 112 13.11 4.63 -3.96
CA GLU A 112 13.20 3.48 -4.83
C GLU A 112 12.02 2.53 -4.61
N ILE A 113 11.81 1.62 -5.55
CA ILE A 113 10.75 0.63 -5.47
C ILE A 113 11.28 -0.66 -4.88
N TYR A 114 10.55 -1.19 -3.91
CA TYR A 114 10.85 -2.45 -3.23
C TYR A 114 9.64 -3.37 -3.27
N THR A 115 9.90 -4.67 -3.26
CA THR A 115 8.89 -5.69 -3.00
C THR A 115 9.22 -6.43 -1.71
N MET A 116 8.18 -6.93 -1.05
CA MET A 116 8.30 -7.85 0.07
C MET A 116 7.42 -9.06 -0.17
N ASN A 117 7.98 -10.25 -0.06
CA ASN A 117 7.21 -11.48 -0.04
C ASN A 117 6.55 -11.64 1.32
N LEU A 118 5.24 -11.92 1.34
CA LEU A 118 4.45 -11.97 2.58
C LEU A 118 4.66 -13.26 3.39
N GLU A 119 5.11 -14.33 2.75
CA GLU A 119 5.33 -15.59 3.42
C GLU A 119 6.67 -15.62 4.16
N ASN A 120 7.77 -15.34 3.45
CA ASN A 120 9.13 -15.43 3.99
C ASN A 120 9.73 -14.08 4.42
N ARG A 121 9.00 -12.96 4.22
CA ARG A 121 9.40 -11.58 4.57
C ARG A 121 10.67 -11.09 3.87
N ILE A 122 11.11 -11.76 2.81
CA ILE A 122 12.26 -11.29 2.02
C ILE A 122 11.87 -10.02 1.27
N VAL A 123 12.72 -9.01 1.43
CA VAL A 123 12.61 -7.70 0.77
C VAL A 123 13.62 -7.63 -0.36
N GLU A 124 13.16 -7.23 -1.54
CA GLU A 124 13.97 -7.06 -2.74
C GLU A 124 13.86 -5.63 -3.25
N LYS A 125 15.00 -4.99 -3.53
CA LYS A 125 15.07 -3.70 -4.21
C LYS A 125 14.86 -3.92 -5.71
N ILE A 126 13.83 -3.30 -6.30
CA ILE A 126 13.47 -3.48 -7.71
C ILE A 126 14.08 -2.40 -8.60
N THR A 127 14.13 -1.16 -8.12
CA THR A 127 14.78 -0.07 -8.86
C THR A 127 16.07 0.36 -8.15
N ASN A 128 17.06 0.80 -8.94
CA ASN A 128 18.31 1.36 -8.44
C ASN A 128 18.76 2.50 -9.38
N HIS A 129 18.23 3.68 -9.15
CA HIS A 129 18.45 4.85 -9.97
C HIS A 129 18.60 6.11 -9.09
N PRO A 130 19.40 7.12 -9.47
CA PRO A 130 19.51 8.36 -8.71
C PRO A 130 18.22 9.19 -8.69
N SER A 131 17.28 8.91 -9.57
CA SER A 131 15.97 9.55 -9.64
C SER A 131 15.01 9.00 -8.61
N ILE A 132 13.98 9.79 -8.29
CA ILE A 132 12.93 9.46 -7.32
C ILE A 132 11.89 8.55 -7.97
N ASP A 133 11.90 7.26 -7.64
CA ASP A 133 10.95 6.27 -8.12
C ASP A 133 9.86 6.02 -7.07
N THR A 134 8.57 6.21 -7.46
CA THR A 134 7.45 6.19 -6.51
C THR A 134 6.17 5.57 -7.09
N SER A 135 5.20 5.32 -6.21
CA SER A 135 3.82 4.94 -6.54
C SER A 135 3.70 3.73 -7.47
N PRO A 136 4.40 2.62 -7.17
CA PRO A 136 4.38 1.44 -8.03
C PRO A 136 3.02 0.75 -8.04
N SER A 137 2.69 0.10 -9.16
CA SER A 137 1.51 -0.75 -9.30
C SER A 137 1.78 -1.88 -10.29
N TYR A 138 1.39 -3.10 -9.95
CA TYR A 138 1.46 -4.22 -10.88
C TYR A 138 0.41 -4.11 -11.99
N SER A 139 0.74 -4.65 -13.18
CA SER A 139 -0.26 -5.02 -14.17
C SER A 139 -1.14 -6.17 -13.66
N PRO A 140 -2.38 -6.33 -14.18
CA PRO A 140 -3.28 -7.39 -13.73
C PRO A 140 -2.72 -8.82 -13.88
N ASP A 141 -1.84 -9.03 -14.86
CA ASP A 141 -1.17 -10.32 -15.10
C ASP A 141 0.14 -10.49 -14.31
N GLY A 142 0.53 -9.47 -13.52
CA GLY A 142 1.74 -9.48 -12.69
C GLY A 142 3.07 -9.39 -13.46
N LYS A 143 3.06 -9.22 -14.78
CA LYS A 143 4.28 -9.23 -15.59
C LYS A 143 5.01 -7.89 -15.63
N TYR A 144 4.28 -6.80 -15.39
CA TYR A 144 4.81 -5.45 -15.45
C TYR A 144 4.51 -4.68 -14.17
N ILE A 145 5.31 -3.65 -13.95
CA ILE A 145 5.13 -2.64 -12.90
C ILE A 145 5.13 -1.28 -13.60
N CYS A 146 4.07 -0.48 -13.39
CA CYS A 146 4.11 0.94 -13.70
C CYS A 146 4.48 1.72 -12.45
N PHE A 147 5.20 2.82 -12.61
CA PHE A 147 5.67 3.66 -11.52
C PHE A 147 5.93 5.08 -11.99
N ASN A 148 6.05 5.99 -11.05
CA ASN A 148 6.36 7.39 -11.31
C ASN A 148 7.85 7.62 -11.10
N SER A 149 8.52 8.36 -12.02
CA SER A 149 9.94 8.67 -11.93
C SER A 149 10.26 10.02 -12.55
N ASP A 150 11.26 10.71 -12.03
CA ASP A 150 11.79 11.97 -12.60
C ASP A 150 13.08 11.78 -13.41
N ARG A 151 13.39 10.54 -13.83
CA ARG A 151 14.63 10.19 -14.57
C ARG A 151 14.83 10.90 -15.90
N SER A 152 13.77 11.45 -16.48
CA SER A 152 13.82 12.30 -17.69
C SER A 152 13.87 13.80 -17.39
N GLY A 153 14.11 14.18 -16.13
CA GLY A 153 14.18 15.57 -15.67
C GLY A 153 12.88 16.10 -15.05
N TYR A 154 11.77 15.41 -15.21
CA TYR A 154 10.48 15.72 -14.60
C TYR A 154 9.65 14.45 -14.43
N GLN A 155 8.64 14.52 -13.55
CA GLN A 155 7.82 13.34 -13.18
C GLN A 155 7.04 12.81 -14.38
N GLN A 156 7.25 11.52 -14.69
CA GLN A 156 6.55 10.77 -15.72
C GLN A 156 6.23 9.36 -15.26
N ILE A 157 5.33 8.70 -15.99
CA ILE A 157 5.00 7.29 -15.78
C ILE A 157 5.94 6.43 -16.61
N TYR A 158 6.55 5.47 -15.94
CA TYR A 158 7.39 4.44 -16.53
C TYR A 158 6.79 3.06 -16.35
N ILE A 159 7.17 2.15 -17.22
CA ILE A 159 6.81 0.73 -17.14
C ILE A 159 8.10 -0.09 -17.18
N MET A 160 8.17 -1.11 -16.36
CA MET A 160 9.24 -2.10 -16.34
C MET A 160 8.65 -3.51 -16.22
N LYS A 161 9.44 -4.54 -16.49
CA LYS A 161 9.09 -5.90 -16.10
C LYS A 161 9.06 -6.02 -14.58
N SER A 162 8.30 -7.01 -14.07
CA SER A 162 8.18 -7.23 -12.62
C SER A 162 9.49 -7.63 -11.93
N ASP A 163 10.52 -8.00 -12.69
CA ASP A 163 11.88 -8.24 -12.24
C ASP A 163 12.77 -6.98 -12.19
N GLY A 164 12.23 -5.79 -12.52
CA GLY A 164 12.93 -4.52 -12.55
C GLY A 164 13.65 -4.22 -13.88
N THR A 165 13.59 -5.11 -14.85
CA THR A 165 14.25 -4.92 -16.15
C THR A 165 13.40 -4.18 -17.17
N ASN A 166 14.00 -3.72 -18.28
CA ASN A 166 13.33 -3.09 -19.42
C ASN A 166 12.46 -1.87 -19.04
N VAL A 167 13.03 -0.95 -18.28
CA VAL A 167 12.40 0.34 -17.95
C VAL A 167 12.25 1.18 -19.23
N LYS A 168 11.05 1.70 -19.50
CA LYS A 168 10.69 2.58 -20.61
C LYS A 168 9.60 3.56 -20.21
#